data_700003d3acf4b3b094774f79a166e776
#
_entry.id   700003d3acf4b3b094774f79a166e776
#
_cell.length_a   1.000
_cell.length_b   1.000
_cell.length_c   1.000
_cell.angle_alpha   90.00
_cell.angle_beta   90.00
_cell.angle_gamma   90.00
#
_symmetry.space_group_name_H-M   'P 1'
#
loop_
_entity.id
_entity.type
_entity.pdbx_description
1 polymer ?
#
loop_
_entity_poly.entity_id
_entity_poly.type
_entity_poly.pdbx_seq_one_letter_code
_entity_poly.pdbx_strand_id
1 'polypeptide(L)'
;TQKGINDEFLKLYFSYQEYAKVVSSFGQGHLDAVNPLTKRIHTTYKQLGAASGRMSCGSSQNDSDLEKLKKLPKNSCSYPNMQQLPADEDTRSSFVSPEGNLMVSADFSALESRLGADIYNEPEMLKEFIEGSGDMHSLCAKMVFAEELKDVEVKDIKKVRPDLRKKVKSVEFAKQFGGSAFAIAGSLGCSMEEAQKFSDYYDQGFSGVTNYKKKGSRFVRENGYVL
;
A
#
# COMPACT_ATOMS: atom_id res chain seq x y z
N THR A 1 14.50 -0.15 10.58
CA THR A 1 13.64 1.04 10.70
C THR A 1 14.43 2.17 11.30
N GLN A 2 14.38 3.40 10.72
CA GLN A 2 15.12 4.60 11.19
C GLN A 2 14.75 5.06 12.61
N LYS A 3 13.69 4.56 13.19
CA LYS A 3 13.26 4.92 14.55
C LYS A 3 14.06 4.13 15.59
N GLY A 4 14.88 4.86 16.35
CA GLY A 4 15.69 4.32 17.46
C GLY A 4 17.19 4.20 17.19
N ILE A 5 17.66 4.51 15.97
CA ILE A 5 19.09 4.53 15.66
C ILE A 5 19.65 5.90 16.07
N ASN A 6 20.52 5.88 17.05
CA ASN A 6 21.18 7.10 17.55
C ASN A 6 22.60 7.28 16.96
N ASP A 7 22.98 6.45 16.00
CA ASP A 7 24.26 6.51 15.30
C ASP A 7 24.17 7.46 14.12
N GLU A 8 24.99 8.50 14.10
CA GLU A 8 25.00 9.52 13.06
C GLU A 8 25.41 8.95 11.70
N PHE A 9 26.33 8.00 11.67
CA PHE A 9 26.75 7.31 10.45
C PHE A 9 25.58 6.56 9.83
N LEU A 10 24.82 5.82 10.61
CA LEU A 10 23.65 5.08 10.11
C LEU A 10 22.55 6.00 9.60
N LYS A 11 22.33 7.14 10.25
CA LYS A 11 21.39 8.15 9.76
C LYS A 11 21.81 8.68 8.39
N LEU A 12 23.06 9.08 8.25
CA LEU A 12 23.64 9.55 6.98
C LEU A 12 23.60 8.47 5.90
N TYR A 13 23.92 7.23 6.25
CA TYR A 13 23.87 6.10 5.33
C TYR A 13 22.45 5.84 4.81
N PHE A 14 21.44 5.85 5.67
CA PHE A 14 20.04 5.68 5.22
C PHE A 14 19.56 6.83 4.36
N SER A 15 19.90 8.08 4.71
CA SER A 15 19.60 9.22 3.86
C SER A 15 20.28 9.12 2.49
N TYR A 16 21.54 8.72 2.46
CA TYR A 16 22.25 8.46 1.22
C TYR A 16 21.56 7.39 0.37
N GLN A 17 21.17 6.27 0.97
CA GLN A 17 20.47 5.19 0.25
C GLN A 17 19.13 5.66 -0.32
N GLU A 18 18.40 6.49 0.40
CA GLU A 18 17.14 7.07 -0.08
C GLU A 18 17.35 7.95 -1.31
N TYR A 19 18.29 8.89 -1.25
CA TYR A 19 18.64 9.74 -2.38
C TYR A 19 19.24 8.95 -3.54
N ALA A 20 20.14 8.01 -3.28
CA ALA A 20 20.74 7.18 -4.30
C ALA A 20 19.68 6.35 -5.06
N LYS A 21 18.67 5.85 -4.34
CA LYS A 21 17.53 5.16 -4.95
C LYS A 21 16.71 6.09 -5.85
N VAL A 22 16.42 7.30 -5.40
CA VAL A 22 15.68 8.29 -6.22
C VAL A 22 16.47 8.60 -7.49
N VAL A 23 17.75 8.95 -7.39
CA VAL A 23 18.58 9.28 -8.54
C VAL A 23 18.71 8.12 -9.52
N SER A 24 18.95 6.89 -9.01
CA SER A 24 19.14 5.72 -9.87
C SER A 24 17.83 5.25 -10.54
N SER A 25 16.71 5.36 -9.83
CA SER A 25 15.42 4.85 -10.32
C SER A 25 14.59 5.87 -11.08
N PHE A 26 14.72 7.16 -10.74
CA PHE A 26 13.85 8.22 -11.25
C PHE A 26 14.62 9.42 -11.84
N GLY A 27 15.95 9.33 -11.92
CA GLY A 27 16.80 10.39 -12.49
C GLY A 27 17.03 10.20 -14.00
N GLN A 28 18.31 10.07 -14.40
CA GLN A 28 18.72 10.02 -15.80
C GLN A 28 17.97 8.97 -16.63
N GLY A 29 17.66 7.80 -16.04
CA GLY A 29 16.93 6.73 -16.74
C GLY A 29 15.54 7.15 -17.24
N HIS A 30 14.86 8.06 -16.55
CA HIS A 30 13.57 8.61 -17.01
C HIS A 30 13.77 9.62 -18.15
N LEU A 31 14.80 10.46 -18.06
CA LEU A 31 15.15 11.41 -19.14
C LEU A 31 15.54 10.65 -20.42
N ASP A 32 16.33 9.59 -20.29
CA ASP A 32 16.74 8.73 -21.40
C ASP A 32 15.57 7.95 -22.03
N ALA A 33 14.50 7.73 -21.25
CA ALA A 33 13.28 7.08 -21.72
C ALA A 33 12.33 8.00 -22.49
N VAL A 34 12.60 9.31 -22.53
CA VAL A 34 11.78 10.26 -23.30
C VAL A 34 11.97 10.02 -24.78
N ASN A 35 10.90 9.63 -25.45
CA ASN A 35 10.92 9.46 -26.90
C ASN A 35 11.17 10.80 -27.61
N PRO A 36 12.21 10.91 -28.47
CA PRO A 36 12.58 12.17 -29.08
C PRO A 36 11.54 12.75 -30.07
N LEU A 37 10.68 11.90 -30.61
CA LEU A 37 9.63 12.30 -31.55
C LEU A 37 8.37 12.76 -30.82
N THR A 38 7.88 11.94 -29.86
CA THR A 38 6.62 12.23 -29.15
C THR A 38 6.81 13.15 -27.93
N LYS A 39 8.06 13.32 -27.47
CA LYS A 39 8.42 14.04 -26.24
C LYS A 39 7.75 13.44 -24.99
N ARG A 40 7.46 12.13 -25.01
CA ARG A 40 6.76 11.40 -23.95
C ARG A 40 7.55 10.17 -23.53
N ILE A 41 7.33 9.75 -22.30
CA ILE A 41 7.75 8.44 -21.81
C ILE A 41 6.65 7.43 -22.17
N HIS A 42 7.02 6.41 -22.92
CA HIS A 42 6.17 5.27 -23.25
C HIS A 42 6.61 4.09 -22.43
N THR A 43 5.70 3.52 -21.64
CA THR A 43 5.97 2.31 -20.85
C THR A 43 4.99 1.20 -21.24
N THR A 44 5.33 -0.03 -20.87
CA THR A 44 4.47 -1.18 -21.12
C THR A 44 3.76 -1.58 -19.84
N TYR A 45 2.43 -1.66 -19.89
CA TYR A 45 1.61 -2.22 -18.82
C TYR A 45 1.20 -3.64 -19.18
N LYS A 46 1.48 -4.59 -18.30
CA LYS A 46 1.09 -5.98 -18.44
C LYS A 46 -0.08 -6.26 -17.52
N GLN A 47 -1.22 -6.63 -18.09
CA GLN A 47 -2.36 -7.13 -17.34
C GLN A 47 -1.96 -8.45 -16.67
N LEU A 48 -2.35 -8.62 -15.42
CA LEU A 48 -2.02 -9.83 -14.63
C LEU A 48 -0.50 -10.14 -14.59
N GLY A 49 0.34 -9.13 -14.71
CA GLY A 49 1.79 -9.29 -14.75
C GLY A 49 2.43 -9.67 -13.41
N ALA A 50 1.71 -9.53 -12.30
CA ALA A 50 2.15 -9.96 -10.97
C ALA A 50 1.41 -11.23 -10.55
N ALA A 51 2.05 -12.06 -9.70
CA ALA A 51 1.44 -13.29 -9.16
C ALA A 51 0.16 -13.01 -8.34
N SER A 52 -0.01 -11.80 -7.83
CA SER A 52 -1.21 -11.34 -7.13
C SER A 52 -2.37 -10.95 -8.05
N GLY A 53 -2.23 -11.07 -9.38
CA GLY A 53 -3.22 -10.61 -10.35
C GLY A 53 -3.20 -9.10 -10.60
N ARG A 54 -2.30 -8.34 -9.99
CA ARG A 54 -2.14 -6.90 -10.27
C ARG A 54 -1.44 -6.68 -11.60
N MET A 55 -1.68 -5.53 -12.22
CA MET A 55 -0.88 -5.08 -13.37
C MET A 55 0.56 -4.85 -12.94
N SER A 56 1.50 -5.12 -13.85
CA SER A 56 2.88 -4.68 -13.70
C SER A 56 3.23 -3.67 -14.80
N CYS A 57 4.22 -2.84 -14.50
CA CYS A 57 4.67 -1.78 -15.41
C CYS A 57 6.19 -1.87 -15.60
N GLY A 58 6.65 -1.55 -16.80
CA GLY A 58 8.04 -1.64 -17.18
C GLY A 58 8.38 -2.96 -17.88
N SER A 59 9.61 -3.10 -18.36
CA SER A 59 10.11 -4.32 -18.98
C SER A 59 11.13 -5.00 -18.08
N SER A 60 11.08 -6.33 -17.99
CA SER A 60 12.23 -7.11 -17.53
C SER A 60 13.20 -7.34 -18.70
N GLN A 61 14.49 -7.48 -18.40
CA GLN A 61 15.52 -7.77 -19.41
C GLN A 61 15.29 -9.06 -20.20
N ASN A 62 14.38 -9.93 -19.73
CA ASN A 62 14.02 -11.21 -20.34
C ASN A 62 12.75 -11.19 -21.16
N ASP A 63 12.23 -10.01 -21.52
CA ASP A 63 11.00 -9.92 -22.29
C ASP A 63 11.26 -10.21 -23.77
N SER A 64 10.63 -11.26 -24.31
CA SER A 64 10.72 -11.62 -25.73
C SER A 64 10.26 -10.50 -26.66
N ASP A 65 9.43 -9.58 -26.15
CA ASP A 65 9.01 -8.39 -26.90
C ASP A 65 10.13 -7.34 -27.01
N LEU A 66 11.12 -7.34 -26.14
CA LEU A 66 12.33 -6.54 -26.26
C LEU A 66 13.15 -6.94 -27.49
N GLU A 67 13.14 -8.20 -27.91
CA GLU A 67 13.83 -8.62 -29.14
C GLU A 67 13.20 -8.04 -30.40
N LYS A 68 11.88 -7.89 -30.42
CA LYS A 68 11.16 -7.24 -31.52
C LYS A 68 11.42 -5.73 -31.55
N LEU A 69 11.68 -5.12 -30.39
CA LEU A 69 11.98 -3.70 -30.23
C LEU A 69 13.46 -3.36 -30.43
N LYS A 70 14.38 -4.34 -30.45
CA LYS A 70 15.80 -4.16 -30.81
C LYS A 70 16.03 -3.58 -32.21
N LYS A 71 15.01 -3.53 -33.06
CA LYS A 71 15.02 -2.83 -34.35
C LYS A 71 14.84 -1.31 -34.23
N LEU A 72 14.46 -0.80 -33.06
CA LEU A 72 14.41 0.62 -32.79
C LEU A 72 15.80 1.15 -32.36
N PRO A 73 16.10 2.41 -32.61
CA PRO A 73 17.38 3.01 -32.19
C PRO A 73 17.64 2.74 -30.70
N LYS A 74 18.86 2.39 -30.35
CA LYS A 74 19.29 1.99 -28.99
C LYS A 74 18.85 2.93 -27.86
N ASN A 75 18.53 4.18 -28.17
CA ASN A 75 18.15 5.24 -27.23
C ASN A 75 16.63 5.32 -26.99
N SER A 76 15.80 4.41 -27.55
CA SER A 76 14.34 4.54 -27.50
C SER A 76 13.63 3.55 -26.60
N CYS A 77 14.33 2.69 -25.85
CA CYS A 77 13.72 1.54 -25.21
C CYS A 77 14.12 1.31 -23.76
N SER A 78 14.23 2.36 -22.96
CA SER A 78 14.07 2.19 -21.52
C SER A 78 12.58 2.25 -21.19
N TYR A 79 12.05 1.19 -20.54
CA TYR A 79 10.65 1.15 -20.09
C TYR A 79 10.62 1.32 -18.58
N PRO A 80 10.62 2.56 -18.06
CA PRO A 80 10.62 2.79 -16.63
C PRO A 80 9.33 2.29 -15.98
N ASN A 81 9.43 1.86 -14.74
CA ASN A 81 8.27 1.43 -13.97
C ASN A 81 7.52 2.64 -13.42
N MET A 82 6.53 3.12 -14.16
CA MET A 82 5.71 4.27 -13.80
C MET A 82 4.79 4.04 -12.61
N GLN A 83 4.60 2.78 -12.16
CA GLN A 83 3.81 2.48 -10.96
C GLN A 83 4.59 2.72 -9.65
N GLN A 84 5.90 2.93 -9.73
CA GLN A 84 6.77 3.12 -8.56
C GLN A 84 7.24 4.57 -8.38
N LEU A 85 6.63 5.52 -9.08
CA LEU A 85 6.97 6.93 -8.91
C LEU A 85 6.81 7.34 -7.43
N PRO A 86 7.81 8.03 -6.87
CA PRO A 86 7.69 8.60 -5.54
C PRO A 86 6.45 9.46 -5.37
N ALA A 87 5.97 9.56 -4.15
CA ALA A 87 4.77 10.35 -3.85
C ALA A 87 5.08 11.84 -3.61
N ASP A 88 6.35 12.22 -3.67
CA ASP A 88 6.77 13.62 -3.49
C ASP A 88 6.32 14.50 -4.66
N GLU A 89 6.11 15.77 -4.34
CA GLU A 89 5.57 16.75 -5.28
C GLU A 89 6.56 17.06 -6.41
N ASP A 90 7.85 17.11 -6.12
CA ASP A 90 8.89 17.42 -7.10
C ASP A 90 8.94 16.38 -8.21
N THR A 91 8.93 15.10 -7.85
CA THR A 91 8.90 14.01 -8.82
C THR A 91 7.61 14.01 -9.63
N ARG A 92 6.45 14.13 -8.98
CA ARG A 92 5.15 14.04 -9.66
C ARG A 92 4.85 15.24 -10.55
N SER A 93 5.22 16.45 -10.14
CA SER A 93 5.03 17.68 -10.93
C SER A 93 5.87 17.71 -12.22
N SER A 94 6.91 16.87 -12.29
CA SER A 94 7.72 16.72 -13.51
C SER A 94 6.97 16.02 -14.66
N PHE A 95 5.86 15.32 -14.34
CA PHE A 95 5.02 14.65 -15.33
C PHE A 95 3.80 15.51 -15.63
N VAL A 96 3.74 16.04 -16.84
CA VAL A 96 2.70 16.96 -17.27
C VAL A 96 1.89 16.40 -18.43
N SER A 97 0.64 16.82 -18.55
CA SER A 97 -0.16 16.55 -19.76
C SER A 97 0.31 17.41 -20.92
N PRO A 98 0.08 17.01 -22.19
CA PRO A 98 0.29 17.89 -23.33
C PRO A 98 -0.56 19.14 -23.20
N GLU A 99 -0.13 20.22 -23.89
CA GLU A 99 -0.89 21.45 -23.98
C GLU A 99 -2.32 21.21 -24.44
N GLY A 100 -3.28 21.85 -23.81
CA GLY A 100 -4.71 21.67 -24.08
C GLY A 100 -5.35 20.41 -23.45
N ASN A 101 -4.59 19.59 -22.72
CA ASN A 101 -5.10 18.41 -22.04
C ASN A 101 -4.94 18.54 -20.51
N LEU A 102 -5.76 17.81 -19.78
CA LEU A 102 -5.70 17.69 -18.33
C LEU A 102 -5.27 16.28 -17.93
N MET A 103 -4.54 16.16 -16.82
CA MET A 103 -4.28 14.88 -16.19
C MET A 103 -5.40 14.58 -15.20
N VAL A 104 -6.07 13.45 -15.37
CA VAL A 104 -7.13 12.97 -14.46
C VAL A 104 -6.56 11.84 -13.64
N SER A 105 -6.68 11.96 -12.32
CA SER A 105 -6.33 10.89 -11.38
C SER A 105 -7.61 10.41 -10.69
N ALA A 106 -7.85 9.11 -10.72
CA ALA A 106 -8.98 8.49 -10.04
C ALA A 106 -8.49 7.24 -9.31
N ASP A 107 -8.89 7.11 -8.05
CA ASP A 107 -8.55 5.99 -7.18
C ASP A 107 -9.79 5.48 -6.45
N PHE A 108 -9.88 4.18 -6.26
CA PHE A 108 -10.96 3.58 -5.49
C PHE A 108 -10.72 3.80 -3.99
N SER A 109 -11.67 4.42 -3.31
CA SER A 109 -11.59 4.62 -1.88
C SER A 109 -11.68 3.28 -1.14
N ALA A 110 -10.61 2.90 -0.45
CA ALA A 110 -10.52 1.72 0.41
C ALA A 110 -11.00 0.40 -0.27
N LEU A 111 -10.66 0.18 -1.55
CA LEU A 111 -11.15 -0.96 -2.34
C LEU A 111 -10.94 -2.31 -1.63
N GLU A 112 -9.73 -2.56 -1.13
CA GLU A 112 -9.39 -3.82 -0.48
C GLU A 112 -10.22 -4.06 0.79
N SER A 113 -10.45 -3.01 1.58
CA SER A 113 -11.28 -3.10 2.79
C SER A 113 -12.76 -3.28 2.46
N ARG A 114 -13.26 -2.69 1.37
CA ARG A 114 -14.64 -2.90 0.90
C ARG A 114 -14.88 -4.33 0.44
N LEU A 115 -13.98 -4.86 -0.37
CA LEU A 115 -14.03 -6.27 -0.79
C LEU A 115 -13.90 -7.20 0.42
N GLY A 116 -13.01 -6.88 1.35
CA GLY A 116 -12.85 -7.64 2.60
C GLY A 116 -14.13 -7.64 3.44
N ALA A 117 -14.80 -6.49 3.57
CA ALA A 117 -16.04 -6.38 4.32
C ALA A 117 -17.12 -7.33 3.79
N ASP A 118 -17.26 -7.41 2.47
CA ASP A 118 -18.22 -8.30 1.80
C ASP A 118 -17.81 -9.77 1.93
N ILE A 119 -16.57 -10.12 1.56
CA ILE A 119 -16.05 -11.49 1.60
C ILE A 119 -16.08 -12.07 3.02
N TYR A 120 -15.72 -11.27 4.02
CA TYR A 120 -15.71 -11.71 5.43
C TYR A 120 -17.09 -11.65 6.07
N ASN A 121 -18.07 -11.02 5.38
CA ASN A 121 -19.39 -10.71 5.93
C ASN A 121 -19.26 -10.04 7.30
N GLU A 122 -18.44 -8.97 7.36
CA GLU A 122 -18.11 -8.27 8.59
C GLU A 122 -19.11 -7.13 8.83
N PRO A 123 -20.01 -7.24 9.82
CA PRO A 123 -21.12 -6.29 10.00
C PRO A 123 -20.66 -4.86 10.26
N GLU A 124 -19.64 -4.68 11.09
CA GLU A 124 -19.14 -3.34 11.46
C GLU A 124 -18.50 -2.62 10.27
N MET A 125 -17.76 -3.35 9.44
CA MET A 125 -17.20 -2.82 8.20
C MET A 125 -18.30 -2.45 7.19
N LEU A 126 -19.25 -3.37 6.98
CA LEU A 126 -20.38 -3.13 6.06
C LEU A 126 -21.20 -1.92 6.49
N LYS A 127 -21.51 -1.82 7.78
CA LYS A 127 -22.22 -0.67 8.33
C LYS A 127 -21.47 0.64 8.10
N GLU A 128 -20.16 0.67 8.38
CA GLU A 128 -19.33 1.86 8.16
C GLU A 128 -19.30 2.29 6.69
N PHE A 129 -19.27 1.33 5.75
CA PHE A 129 -19.25 1.65 4.32
C PHE A 129 -20.62 2.06 3.76
N ILE A 130 -21.73 1.59 4.33
CA ILE A 130 -23.09 1.85 3.84
C ILE A 130 -23.67 3.07 4.52
N GLU A 131 -23.54 3.18 5.83
CA GLU A 131 -24.22 4.17 6.67
C GLU A 131 -23.25 5.22 7.26
N GLY A 132 -21.97 4.89 7.36
CA GLY A 132 -20.95 5.71 7.99
C GLY A 132 -20.15 6.60 7.05
N SER A 133 -18.98 7.01 7.50
CA SER A 133 -18.05 7.87 6.76
C SER A 133 -17.25 7.12 5.68
N GLY A 134 -17.22 5.79 5.74
CA GLY A 134 -16.37 4.92 4.94
C GLY A 134 -14.88 4.97 5.34
N ASP A 135 -14.54 5.59 6.47
CA ASP A 135 -13.16 5.69 6.96
C ASP A 135 -12.78 4.48 7.84
N MET A 136 -12.39 3.39 7.20
CA MET A 136 -11.97 2.16 7.87
C MET A 136 -10.85 2.35 8.89
N HIS A 137 -9.91 3.25 8.63
CA HIS A 137 -8.84 3.54 9.60
C HIS A 137 -9.38 4.19 10.87
N SER A 138 -10.39 5.05 10.77
CA SER A 138 -11.05 5.63 11.93
C SER A 138 -11.90 4.60 12.67
N LEU A 139 -12.63 3.74 11.95
CA LEU A 139 -13.36 2.63 12.57
C LEU A 139 -12.40 1.69 13.31
N CYS A 140 -11.33 1.26 12.66
CA CYS A 140 -10.31 0.41 13.28
C CYS A 140 -9.66 1.09 14.50
N ALA A 141 -9.39 2.40 14.44
CA ALA A 141 -8.89 3.14 15.59
C ALA A 141 -9.88 3.13 16.76
N LYS A 142 -11.18 3.30 16.49
CA LYS A 142 -12.24 3.23 17.49
C LYS A 142 -12.25 1.87 18.22
N MET A 143 -12.02 0.77 17.49
CA MET A 143 -11.98 -0.58 18.05
C MET A 143 -10.69 -0.83 18.86
N VAL A 144 -9.54 -0.47 18.31
CA VAL A 144 -8.22 -0.76 18.91
C VAL A 144 -7.91 0.15 20.09
N PHE A 145 -8.31 1.42 20.02
CA PHE A 145 -8.10 2.43 21.07
C PHE A 145 -9.43 2.82 21.73
N ALA A 146 -10.23 1.81 22.09
CA ALA A 146 -11.58 2.02 22.59
C ALA A 146 -11.66 2.93 23.82
N GLU A 147 -10.71 2.80 24.75
CA GLU A 147 -10.67 3.63 25.96
C GLU A 147 -10.39 5.10 25.64
N GLU A 148 -9.40 5.37 24.77
CA GLU A 148 -9.00 6.74 24.41
C GLU A 148 -10.01 7.43 23.48
N LEU A 149 -10.81 6.65 22.79
CA LEU A 149 -11.76 7.15 21.79
C LEU A 149 -13.23 6.93 22.16
N LYS A 150 -13.53 6.54 23.43
CA LYS A 150 -14.89 6.19 23.85
C LYS A 150 -15.92 7.27 23.52
N ASP A 151 -15.57 8.54 23.71
CA ASP A 151 -16.42 9.71 23.52
C ASP A 151 -16.25 10.40 22.14
N VAL A 152 -15.48 9.80 21.21
CA VAL A 152 -15.21 10.34 19.88
C VAL A 152 -15.94 9.51 18.82
N GLU A 153 -16.75 10.14 17.99
CA GLU A 153 -17.40 9.44 16.86
C GLU A 153 -16.40 9.11 15.75
N VAL A 154 -16.62 8.00 15.03
CA VAL A 154 -15.73 7.51 13.97
C VAL A 154 -15.41 8.61 12.95
N LYS A 155 -16.40 9.37 12.52
CA LYS A 155 -16.27 10.47 11.54
C LYS A 155 -15.34 11.60 11.99
N ASP A 156 -15.20 11.80 13.32
CA ASP A 156 -14.42 12.90 13.90
C ASP A 156 -12.99 12.50 14.27
N ILE A 157 -12.68 11.20 14.35
CA ILE A 157 -11.34 10.68 14.75
C ILE A 157 -10.23 11.25 13.88
N LYS A 158 -10.46 11.38 12.57
CA LYS A 158 -9.49 11.95 11.63
C LYS A 158 -9.07 13.37 12.00
N LYS A 159 -9.97 14.16 12.60
CA LYS A 159 -9.70 15.55 13.03
C LYS A 159 -9.17 15.62 14.45
N VAL A 160 -9.77 14.85 15.36
CA VAL A 160 -9.49 14.94 16.81
C VAL A 160 -8.24 14.15 17.21
N ARG A 161 -8.05 12.95 16.64
CA ARG A 161 -6.94 12.04 16.98
C ARG A 161 -6.29 11.44 15.73
N PRO A 162 -5.74 12.27 14.83
CA PRO A 162 -5.03 11.79 13.63
C PRO A 162 -3.81 10.91 13.96
N ASP A 163 -3.24 11.09 15.15
CA ASP A 163 -2.14 10.29 15.69
C ASP A 163 -2.54 8.81 15.85
N LEU A 164 -3.67 8.53 16.50
CA LEU A 164 -4.18 7.17 16.70
C LEU A 164 -4.62 6.54 15.39
N ARG A 165 -5.29 7.32 14.54
CA ARG A 165 -5.66 6.90 13.19
C ARG A 165 -4.44 6.50 12.34
N LYS A 166 -3.31 7.20 12.48
CA LYS A 166 -2.06 6.85 11.81
C LYS A 166 -1.44 5.58 12.38
N LYS A 167 -1.45 5.42 13.70
CA LYS A 167 -0.93 4.22 14.38
C LYS A 167 -1.69 2.97 13.97
N VAL A 168 -3.02 3.04 13.94
CA VAL A 168 -3.86 1.87 13.67
C VAL A 168 -3.68 1.29 12.26
N LYS A 169 -3.23 2.07 11.29
CA LYS A 169 -2.95 1.55 9.94
C LYS A 169 -2.03 0.34 9.95
N SER A 170 -1.01 0.34 10.81
CA SER A 170 -0.08 -0.78 10.92
C SER A 170 -0.76 -2.03 11.52
N VAL A 171 -1.69 -1.83 12.45
CA VAL A 171 -2.49 -2.93 13.04
C VAL A 171 -3.44 -3.50 11.98
N GLU A 172 -4.19 -2.64 11.31
CA GLU A 172 -5.16 -3.03 10.27
C GLU A 172 -4.48 -3.83 9.17
N PHE A 173 -3.40 -3.31 8.59
CA PHE A 173 -2.66 -4.03 7.55
C PHE A 173 -2.08 -5.35 8.06
N ALA A 174 -1.44 -5.38 9.23
CA ALA A 174 -0.94 -6.62 9.79
C ALA A 174 -2.08 -7.64 9.95
N LYS A 175 -3.20 -7.25 10.51
CA LYS A 175 -4.34 -8.15 10.73
C LYS A 175 -5.02 -8.57 9.43
N GLN A 176 -5.17 -7.66 8.47
CA GLN A 176 -5.79 -7.98 7.17
C GLN A 176 -5.00 -9.04 6.41
N PHE A 177 -3.68 -8.97 6.44
CA PHE A 177 -2.79 -9.91 5.75
C PHE A 177 -2.27 -11.05 6.63
N GLY A 178 -2.87 -11.30 7.79
CA GLY A 178 -2.54 -12.44 8.64
C GLY A 178 -1.28 -12.26 9.50
N GLY A 179 -0.82 -11.03 9.67
CA GLY A 179 0.30 -10.69 10.55
C GLY A 179 -0.02 -10.97 12.02
N SER A 180 1.02 -11.36 12.77
CA SER A 180 0.96 -11.62 14.20
C SER A 180 1.15 -10.37 15.05
N ALA A 181 0.94 -10.48 16.37
CA ALA A 181 1.28 -9.42 17.32
C ALA A 181 2.77 -8.98 17.22
N PHE A 182 3.67 -9.88 16.82
CA PHE A 182 5.08 -9.55 16.59
C PHE A 182 5.24 -8.52 15.44
N ALA A 183 4.50 -8.68 14.35
CA ALA A 183 4.51 -7.72 13.23
C ALA A 183 3.94 -6.35 13.66
N ILE A 184 2.90 -6.35 14.50
CA ILE A 184 2.31 -5.13 15.08
C ILE A 184 3.33 -4.42 15.98
N ALA A 185 3.97 -5.15 16.90
CA ALA A 185 4.99 -4.62 17.80
C ALA A 185 6.15 -3.96 17.03
N GLY A 186 6.66 -4.63 16.00
CA GLY A 186 7.72 -4.12 15.13
C GLY A 186 7.32 -2.84 14.38
N SER A 187 6.08 -2.79 13.89
CA SER A 187 5.57 -1.61 13.13
C SER A 187 5.29 -0.40 14.01
N LEU A 188 4.77 -0.62 15.22
CA LEU A 188 4.40 0.45 16.14
C LEU A 188 5.54 0.86 17.07
N GLY A 189 6.57 0.01 17.22
CA GLY A 189 7.64 0.20 18.21
C GLY A 189 7.11 0.09 19.65
N CYS A 190 6.11 -0.75 19.90
CA CYS A 190 5.50 -0.99 21.21
C CYS A 190 5.89 -2.36 21.77
N SER A 191 5.56 -2.61 23.04
CA SER A 191 5.80 -3.90 23.67
C SER A 191 4.95 -5.02 23.04
N MET A 192 5.39 -6.27 23.21
CA MET A 192 4.62 -7.43 22.76
C MET A 192 3.26 -7.54 23.46
N GLU A 193 3.21 -7.14 24.73
CA GLU A 193 1.96 -7.16 25.50
C GLU A 193 0.94 -6.15 24.94
N GLU A 194 1.38 -4.92 24.62
CA GLU A 194 0.54 -3.91 23.98
C GLU A 194 0.09 -4.35 22.59
N ALA A 195 1.01 -4.90 21.81
CA ALA A 195 0.70 -5.40 20.47
C ALA A 195 -0.32 -6.55 20.50
N GLN A 196 -0.25 -7.42 21.51
CA GLN A 196 -1.23 -8.47 21.69
C GLN A 196 -2.60 -7.91 22.06
N LYS A 197 -2.68 -6.93 22.96
CA LYS A 197 -3.93 -6.22 23.29
C LYS A 197 -4.57 -5.60 22.03
N PHE A 198 -3.77 -4.91 21.20
CA PHE A 198 -4.27 -4.33 19.96
C PHE A 198 -4.79 -5.40 19.00
N SER A 199 -4.08 -6.54 18.90
CA SER A 199 -4.53 -7.68 18.11
C SER A 199 -5.87 -8.25 18.61
N ASP A 200 -6.00 -8.39 19.92
CA ASP A 200 -7.20 -8.94 20.55
C ASP A 200 -8.42 -8.00 20.38
N TYR A 201 -8.24 -6.71 20.56
CA TYR A 201 -9.29 -5.72 20.31
C TYR A 201 -9.74 -5.70 18.84
N TYR A 202 -8.79 -5.81 17.91
CA TYR A 202 -9.13 -5.95 16.50
C TYR A 202 -9.97 -7.21 16.24
N ASP A 203 -9.55 -8.35 16.78
CA ASP A 203 -10.23 -9.63 16.58
C ASP A 203 -11.62 -9.68 17.22
N GLN A 204 -11.82 -8.98 18.33
CA GLN A 204 -13.13 -8.79 18.96
C GLN A 204 -14.03 -7.85 18.16
N GLY A 205 -13.48 -6.72 17.71
CA GLY A 205 -14.22 -5.72 16.95
C GLY A 205 -14.60 -6.18 15.54
N PHE A 206 -13.79 -7.06 14.93
CA PHE A 206 -14.00 -7.59 13.58
C PHE A 206 -14.10 -9.11 13.59
N SER A 207 -15.13 -9.62 14.22
CA SER A 207 -15.35 -11.08 14.44
C SER A 207 -15.55 -11.86 13.15
N GLY A 208 -16.16 -11.25 12.12
CA GLY A 208 -16.35 -11.84 10.80
C GLY A 208 -15.03 -12.15 10.12
N VAL A 209 -14.06 -11.21 10.17
CA VAL A 209 -12.70 -11.40 9.65
C VAL A 209 -12.01 -12.58 10.33
N THR A 210 -12.08 -12.63 11.65
CA THR A 210 -11.45 -13.69 12.45
C THR A 210 -12.08 -15.06 12.15
N ASN A 211 -13.40 -15.13 12.07
CA ASN A 211 -14.14 -16.35 11.76
C ASN A 211 -13.84 -16.84 10.33
N TYR A 212 -13.78 -15.95 9.36
CA TYR A 212 -13.45 -16.30 7.98
C TYR A 212 -12.04 -16.91 7.89
N LYS A 213 -11.05 -16.31 8.54
CA LYS A 213 -9.67 -16.84 8.59
C LYS A 213 -9.58 -18.21 9.24
N LYS A 214 -10.30 -18.41 10.34
CA LYS A 214 -10.37 -19.73 11.00
C LYS A 214 -10.98 -20.79 10.10
N LYS A 215 -12.09 -20.46 9.41
CA LYS A 215 -12.75 -21.36 8.44
C LYS A 215 -11.81 -21.71 7.28
N GLY A 216 -11.14 -20.70 6.69
CA GLY A 216 -10.17 -20.91 5.61
C GLY A 216 -9.00 -21.80 6.03
N SER A 217 -8.40 -21.53 7.20
CA SER A 217 -7.30 -22.34 7.72
C SER A 217 -7.72 -23.78 7.99
N ARG A 218 -8.93 -23.99 8.50
CA ARG A 218 -9.50 -25.32 8.72
C ARG A 218 -9.72 -26.04 7.39
N PHE A 219 -10.32 -25.36 6.42
CA PHE A 219 -10.58 -25.92 5.09
C PHE A 219 -9.29 -26.40 4.41
N VAL A 220 -8.21 -25.58 4.46
CA VAL A 220 -6.90 -25.96 3.90
C VAL A 220 -6.32 -27.19 4.58
N ARG A 221 -6.42 -27.29 5.90
CA ARG A 221 -5.93 -28.47 6.63
C ARG A 221 -6.70 -29.75 6.27
N GLU A 222 -8.00 -29.64 6.05
CA GLU A 222 -8.85 -30.77 5.72
C GLU A 222 -8.74 -31.20 4.25
N ASN A 223 -8.50 -30.26 3.33
CA ASN A 223 -8.58 -30.51 1.88
C ASN A 223 -7.24 -30.39 1.15
N GLY A 224 -6.23 -29.74 1.73
CA GLY A 224 -4.89 -29.58 1.14
C GLY A 224 -4.78 -28.50 0.07
N TYR A 225 -5.83 -27.70 -0.17
CA TYR A 225 -5.85 -26.61 -1.15
C TYR A 225 -6.67 -25.43 -0.66
N VAL A 226 -6.54 -24.30 -1.32
CA VAL A 226 -7.33 -23.06 -1.10
C VAL A 226 -8.38 -22.97 -2.21
N LEU A 227 -9.60 -22.53 -1.85
CA LEU A 227 -10.67 -22.22 -2.81
C LEU A 227 -10.40 -20.87 -3.49
#